data_427ed447fd6e9cd8578fb86338ada16d
#
_entry.id   427ed447fd6e9cd8578fb86338ada16d
#
_cell.length_a   1.000
_cell.length_b   1.000
_cell.length_c   1.000
_cell.angle_alpha   90.00
_cell.angle_beta   90.00
_cell.angle_gamma   90.00
#
_symmetry.space_group_name_H-M   'P 1'
#
loop_
_entity.id
_entity.type
_entity.pdbx_description
1 polymer ?
#
loop_
_entity_poly.entity_id
_entity_poly.type
_entity_poly.pdbx_seq_one_letter_code
_entity_poly.pdbx_strand_id
1 'polypeptide(L)'
;LKRYGVTTVLCWRSFDLPERNTMKKIQELQQVKGDAYDYYIAGNEDTDLFEKIFLVDDIVEEICKPDKYFLIGEKGSGKTAYSVYMSKSDKINSFCSISLVENTLYQRFLNMKRQKALELSSFKDVWINLIYLILAEKIRKEYGETFFSSIKYKQLSKAIDVFYSDAFKPEFVNAFEFVDNASASINSMMKQGLFSTGTKASAETSQKYVEQSFQISLLKIRDGFEKAFMSVNLKKPTILFVDGIDARPRDIDNEQYFECLVGLVNAVLEMNQSFLKEKQIKIMLLIRPDIMYKMPVHNMNQKLRNNSVLLNWVTSYRKYIDSKLFKIADDYFMKQQDYSYELGECWNYYFPYKVEYQEKWKAPDNPFVEFLRYSLYKPRDILTMLNEMVDATSGTQFKHSDFEGILSNYSTYLKGELKDYMLIYMDDSDYNNFSIFFDYFQGPRNFNYKFFAE
;
A
#
# COMPACT_ATOMS: atom_id res chain seq x y z
N LEU A 1 48.50 74.78 -12.93
CA LEU A 1 47.49 75.75 -13.25
C LEU A 1 46.16 75.06 -13.56
N LYS A 2 45.11 75.41 -12.81
CA LYS A 2 43.65 75.16 -12.93
C LYS A 2 43.17 73.73 -12.61
N ARG A 3 42.59 73.65 -11.41
CA ARG A 3 41.63 72.69 -10.89
C ARG A 3 40.31 72.70 -11.72
N TYR A 4 39.78 71.61 -12.03
CA TYR A 4 38.34 71.37 -12.22
C TYR A 4 37.91 70.20 -11.36
N GLY A 5 37.17 70.56 -10.30
CA GLY A 5 36.49 69.55 -9.49
C GLY A 5 35.25 69.09 -10.22
N VAL A 6 35.10 67.77 -10.31
CA VAL A 6 33.86 67.10 -10.69
C VAL A 6 33.38 66.36 -9.44
N THR A 7 32.34 66.92 -8.81
CA THR A 7 31.59 66.25 -7.71
C THR A 7 30.68 65.27 -8.32
N THR A 8 31.07 63.99 -8.30
CA THR A 8 30.20 62.89 -8.68
C THR A 8 29.24 62.61 -7.51
N VAL A 9 28.02 63.04 -7.63
CA VAL A 9 26.91 62.65 -6.74
C VAL A 9 26.59 61.17 -7.06
N LEU A 10 27.06 60.29 -6.20
CA LEU A 10 26.63 58.88 -6.20
C LEU A 10 25.18 58.88 -5.70
N CYS A 11 24.24 58.82 -6.65
CA CYS A 11 22.85 58.50 -6.39
C CYS A 11 22.81 57.05 -5.93
N TRP A 12 22.66 56.81 -4.65
CA TRP A 12 22.31 55.51 -4.11
C TRP A 12 20.89 55.20 -4.59
N ARG A 13 20.76 54.47 -5.72
CA ARG A 13 19.52 53.77 -5.98
C ARG A 13 19.41 52.72 -4.87
N SER A 14 18.41 52.91 -4.01
CA SER A 14 17.91 51.81 -3.18
C SER A 14 17.64 50.64 -4.13
N PHE A 15 18.48 49.64 -4.11
CA PHE A 15 18.09 48.34 -4.57
C PHE A 15 16.98 47.93 -3.59
N ASP A 16 15.74 47.98 -4.05
CA ASP A 16 14.66 47.25 -3.42
C ASP A 16 15.11 45.79 -3.45
N LEU A 17 15.58 45.31 -2.29
CA LEU A 17 15.73 43.89 -2.06
C LEU A 17 14.34 43.32 -2.35
N PRO A 18 14.22 42.30 -3.22
CA PRO A 18 12.94 41.66 -3.43
C PRO A 18 12.37 41.32 -2.07
N GLU A 19 11.10 41.70 -1.83
CA GLU A 19 10.38 41.33 -0.62
C GLU A 19 10.72 39.87 -0.36
N ARG A 20 11.26 39.54 0.83
CA ARG A 20 11.54 38.16 1.23
C ARG A 20 10.21 37.45 1.10
N ASN A 21 10.10 36.59 0.09
CA ASN A 21 8.91 35.79 -0.16
C ASN A 21 8.54 35.08 1.14
N THR A 22 7.43 35.51 1.73
CA THR A 22 6.97 34.95 3.00
C THR A 22 6.42 33.56 2.74
N MET A 23 6.91 32.57 3.47
CA MET A 23 6.33 31.22 3.44
C MET A 23 4.86 31.27 3.86
N LYS A 24 4.05 30.33 3.34
CA LYS A 24 2.63 30.20 3.66
C LYS A 24 2.41 30.09 5.17
N LYS A 25 1.31 30.63 5.65
CA LYS A 25 0.89 30.44 7.04
C LYS A 25 0.46 28.99 7.24
N ILE A 26 0.51 28.50 8.48
CA ILE A 26 0.18 27.12 8.83
C ILE A 26 -1.24 26.75 8.35
N GLN A 27 -2.22 27.63 8.53
CA GLN A 27 -3.61 27.41 8.10
C GLN A 27 -3.82 27.41 6.58
N GLU A 28 -2.83 27.77 5.79
CA GLU A 28 -2.84 27.72 4.31
C GLU A 28 -2.23 26.41 3.78
N LEU A 29 -1.65 25.60 4.67
CA LEU A 29 -1.08 24.32 4.33
C LEU A 29 -2.18 23.27 4.18
N GLN A 30 -2.05 22.44 3.15
CA GLN A 30 -2.94 21.30 2.94
C GLN A 30 -2.41 20.09 3.69
N GLN A 31 -3.34 19.25 4.11
CA GLN A 31 -3.02 17.98 4.77
C GLN A 31 -2.88 16.83 3.78
N VAL A 32 -2.05 15.86 4.13
CA VAL A 32 -1.92 14.61 3.39
C VAL A 32 -2.91 13.60 3.95
N LYS A 33 -3.69 12.94 3.09
CA LYS A 33 -4.61 11.88 3.51
C LYS A 33 -3.85 10.74 4.22
N GLY A 34 -4.44 10.22 5.28
CA GLY A 34 -3.83 9.16 6.10
C GLY A 34 -3.71 7.83 5.37
N ASP A 35 -4.62 7.53 4.42
CA ASP A 35 -4.54 6.36 3.54
C ASP A 35 -4.21 6.78 2.11
N ALA A 36 -3.09 6.26 1.61
CA ALA A 36 -2.68 6.52 0.24
C ALA A 36 -3.65 5.96 -0.80
N TYR A 37 -4.45 4.93 -0.47
CA TYR A 37 -5.43 4.36 -1.38
C TYR A 37 -6.57 5.34 -1.70
N ASP A 38 -6.86 6.29 -0.80
CA ASP A 38 -7.83 7.35 -1.06
C ASP A 38 -7.45 8.21 -2.28
N TYR A 39 -6.13 8.39 -2.53
CA TYR A 39 -5.66 9.05 -3.74
C TYR A 39 -5.80 8.20 -5.00
N TYR A 40 -5.80 6.87 -4.88
CA TYR A 40 -6.05 5.98 -6.02
C TYR A 40 -7.50 6.07 -6.50
N ILE A 41 -8.44 6.19 -5.56
CA ILE A 41 -9.89 6.28 -5.85
C ILE A 41 -10.27 7.70 -6.27
N ALA A 42 -9.64 8.73 -5.68
CA ALA A 42 -9.94 10.13 -5.93
C ALA A 42 -9.62 10.55 -7.39
N GLY A 43 -10.34 11.56 -7.87
CA GLY A 43 -10.03 12.22 -9.14
C GLY A 43 -8.68 12.93 -9.13
N ASN A 44 -8.25 13.44 -10.29
CA ASN A 44 -6.92 14.03 -10.45
C ASN A 44 -6.67 15.29 -9.60
N GLU A 45 -7.69 16.03 -9.21
CA GLU A 45 -7.54 17.28 -8.44
C GLU A 45 -6.95 17.06 -7.02
N ASP A 46 -7.26 15.91 -6.39
CA ASP A 46 -6.76 15.58 -5.04
C ASP A 46 -5.37 14.92 -5.04
N THR A 47 -4.86 14.50 -6.21
CA THR A 47 -3.60 13.74 -6.30
C THR A 47 -2.37 14.63 -6.39
N ASP A 48 -2.52 15.90 -6.79
CA ASP A 48 -1.40 16.83 -7.03
C ASP A 48 -0.48 16.99 -5.82
N LEU A 49 -1.04 17.15 -4.61
CA LEU A 49 -0.24 17.30 -3.40
C LEU A 49 0.51 16.00 -3.07
N PHE A 50 -0.16 14.86 -3.17
CA PHE A 50 0.45 13.56 -2.92
C PHE A 50 1.64 13.31 -3.86
N GLU A 51 1.48 13.55 -5.17
CA GLU A 51 2.56 13.38 -6.14
C GLU A 51 3.73 14.34 -5.91
N LYS A 52 3.47 15.56 -5.46
CA LYS A 52 4.51 16.57 -5.14
C LYS A 52 5.32 16.19 -3.92
N ILE A 53 4.67 15.67 -2.89
CA ILE A 53 5.31 15.30 -1.60
C ILE A 53 5.94 13.90 -1.67
N PHE A 54 5.45 13.03 -2.56
CA PHE A 54 5.97 11.68 -2.65
C PHE A 54 7.47 11.69 -2.98
N LEU A 55 8.24 11.10 -2.08
CA LEU A 55 9.70 10.98 -2.28
C LEU A 55 9.99 9.91 -3.32
N VAL A 56 10.33 10.35 -4.53
CA VAL A 56 10.81 9.46 -5.59
C VAL A 56 12.26 9.10 -5.28
N ASP A 57 12.48 7.84 -4.97
CA ASP A 57 13.80 7.31 -4.62
C ASP A 57 14.14 6.05 -5.44
N ASP A 58 15.26 5.42 -5.13
CA ASP A 58 15.76 4.19 -5.72
C ASP A 58 14.79 3.00 -5.63
N ILE A 59 13.86 3.03 -4.68
CA ILE A 59 12.84 2.00 -4.49
C ILE A 59 11.93 1.88 -5.73
N VAL A 60 11.58 2.98 -6.38
CA VAL A 60 10.75 2.97 -7.59
C VAL A 60 11.44 2.18 -8.71
N GLU A 61 12.75 2.40 -8.89
CA GLU A 61 13.55 1.66 -9.88
C GLU A 61 13.67 0.18 -9.49
N GLU A 62 13.89 -0.13 -8.20
CA GLU A 62 13.93 -1.51 -7.70
C GLU A 62 12.60 -2.24 -7.93
N ILE A 63 11.46 -1.57 -7.70
CA ILE A 63 10.14 -2.11 -7.98
C ILE A 63 9.99 -2.46 -9.47
N CYS A 64 10.55 -1.68 -10.38
CA CYS A 64 10.46 -1.95 -11.83
C CYS A 64 11.29 -3.16 -12.29
N LYS A 65 12.27 -3.64 -11.52
CA LYS A 65 13.10 -4.80 -11.90
C LYS A 65 12.27 -6.06 -12.10
N PRO A 66 12.54 -6.87 -13.13
CA PRO A 66 11.70 -8.00 -13.52
C PRO A 66 11.74 -9.19 -12.54
N ASP A 67 12.68 -9.20 -11.61
CA ASP A 67 12.89 -10.25 -10.61
C ASP A 67 12.35 -9.87 -9.22
N LYS A 68 11.74 -8.70 -9.07
CA LYS A 68 11.15 -8.22 -7.81
C LYS A 68 9.64 -8.45 -7.80
N TYR A 69 9.17 -9.32 -6.88
CA TYR A 69 7.78 -9.77 -6.77
C TYR A 69 7.11 -9.39 -5.46
N PHE A 70 7.90 -8.98 -4.47
CA PHE A 70 7.42 -8.63 -3.14
C PHE A 70 7.87 -7.23 -2.75
N LEU A 71 6.92 -6.38 -2.35
CA LEU A 71 7.21 -5.11 -1.67
C LEU A 71 6.93 -5.30 -0.18
N ILE A 72 8.01 -5.38 0.60
CA ILE A 72 7.94 -5.73 2.02
C ILE A 72 8.14 -4.48 2.86
N GLY A 73 7.24 -4.24 3.80
CA GLY A 73 7.36 -3.14 4.74
C GLY A 73 6.32 -3.22 5.84
N GLU A 74 6.61 -2.62 6.96
CA GLU A 74 5.71 -2.51 8.11
C GLU A 74 4.40 -1.79 7.74
N LYS A 75 3.35 -1.92 8.57
CA LYS A 75 2.15 -1.10 8.44
C LYS A 75 2.55 0.39 8.57
N GLY A 76 2.09 1.25 7.66
CA GLY A 76 2.48 2.67 7.63
C GLY A 76 3.83 2.98 6.96
N SER A 77 4.55 1.98 6.44
CA SER A 77 5.83 2.18 5.73
C SER A 77 5.72 2.72 4.30
N GLY A 78 4.51 2.90 3.77
CA GLY A 78 4.30 3.45 2.43
C GLY A 78 4.17 2.43 1.30
N LYS A 79 3.99 1.12 1.55
CA LYS A 79 3.77 0.12 0.49
C LYS A 79 2.70 0.56 -0.51
N THR A 80 1.51 0.87 0.01
CA THR A 80 0.39 1.38 -0.78
C THR A 80 0.72 2.70 -1.48
N ALA A 81 1.47 3.59 -0.81
CA ALA A 81 1.86 4.87 -1.40
C ALA A 81 2.74 4.70 -2.65
N TYR A 82 3.71 3.77 -2.63
CA TYR A 82 4.49 3.44 -3.83
C TYR A 82 3.62 2.90 -4.97
N SER A 83 2.68 1.98 -4.67
CA SER A 83 1.80 1.43 -5.71
C SER A 83 0.86 2.51 -6.29
N VAL A 84 0.34 3.42 -5.46
CA VAL A 84 -0.50 4.54 -5.89
C VAL A 84 0.31 5.51 -6.74
N TYR A 85 1.48 5.94 -6.28
CA TYR A 85 2.36 6.82 -7.05
C TYR A 85 2.68 6.23 -8.43
N MET A 86 3.09 4.96 -8.48
CA MET A 86 3.42 4.29 -9.74
C MET A 86 2.22 4.12 -10.68
N SER A 87 1.00 4.01 -10.14
CA SER A 87 -0.21 3.86 -10.97
C SER A 87 -0.78 5.19 -11.48
N LYS A 88 -0.43 6.32 -10.85
CA LYS A 88 -0.93 7.65 -11.22
C LYS A 88 0.09 8.49 -11.99
N SER A 89 1.37 8.30 -11.73
CA SER A 89 2.42 9.15 -12.29
C SER A 89 2.74 8.84 -13.74
N ASP A 90 2.65 9.84 -14.61
CA ASP A 90 3.03 9.77 -16.02
C ASP A 90 4.55 9.56 -16.23
N LYS A 91 5.35 9.75 -15.18
CA LYS A 91 6.81 9.54 -15.23
C LYS A 91 7.19 8.06 -15.28
N ILE A 92 6.28 7.16 -14.93
CA ILE A 92 6.51 5.71 -14.92
C ILE A 92 6.19 5.12 -16.29
N ASN A 93 7.20 4.58 -16.95
CA ASN A 93 7.03 3.93 -18.25
C ASN A 93 6.50 2.49 -18.12
N SER A 94 5.48 2.29 -17.29
CA SER A 94 4.80 1.01 -17.10
C SER A 94 3.31 1.26 -16.86
N PHE A 95 2.48 0.33 -17.27
CA PHE A 95 1.09 0.31 -16.82
C PHE A 95 1.03 -0.34 -15.45
N CYS A 96 0.68 0.43 -14.43
CA CYS A 96 0.58 -0.04 -13.04
C CYS A 96 -0.88 0.01 -12.59
N SER A 97 -1.33 -1.04 -11.93
CA SER A 97 -2.68 -1.12 -11.38
C SER A 97 -2.67 -1.78 -9.99
N ILE A 98 -3.66 -1.45 -9.18
CA ILE A 98 -3.77 -1.96 -7.81
C ILE A 98 -5.03 -2.81 -7.70
N SER A 99 -4.92 -3.94 -7.01
CA SER A 99 -6.04 -4.76 -6.56
C SER A 99 -5.98 -4.93 -5.05
N LEU A 100 -7.03 -4.51 -4.34
CA LEU A 100 -7.17 -4.78 -2.92
C LEU A 100 -7.80 -6.16 -2.72
N VAL A 101 -7.23 -6.92 -1.79
CA VAL A 101 -7.78 -8.18 -1.31
C VAL A 101 -8.67 -7.87 -0.11
N GLU A 102 -9.98 -7.95 -0.30
CA GLU A 102 -10.95 -7.68 0.75
C GLU A 102 -11.14 -8.88 1.69
N ASN A 103 -11.54 -8.60 2.94
CA ASN A 103 -11.83 -9.62 3.94
C ASN A 103 -12.87 -10.65 3.51
N THR A 104 -13.84 -10.23 2.70
CA THR A 104 -14.89 -11.09 2.14
C THR A 104 -14.35 -12.23 1.29
N LEU A 105 -13.20 -12.04 0.65
CA LEU A 105 -12.55 -13.04 -0.17
C LEU A 105 -12.08 -14.24 0.65
N TYR A 106 -11.44 -14.00 1.80
CA TYR A 106 -10.99 -15.06 2.69
C TYR A 106 -12.15 -15.91 3.20
N GLN A 107 -13.26 -15.27 3.59
CA GLN A 107 -14.48 -15.98 4.02
C GLN A 107 -15.03 -16.87 2.90
N ARG A 108 -15.01 -16.39 1.66
CA ARG A 108 -15.45 -17.15 0.50
C ARG A 108 -14.56 -18.38 0.22
N PHE A 109 -13.25 -18.21 0.26
CA PHE A 109 -12.30 -19.32 0.10
C PHE A 109 -12.48 -20.40 1.17
N LEU A 110 -12.71 -19.99 2.41
CA LEU A 110 -12.96 -20.93 3.50
C LEU A 110 -14.29 -21.65 3.36
N ASN A 111 -15.34 -20.96 2.92
CA ASN A 111 -16.62 -21.61 2.64
C ASN A 111 -16.47 -22.65 1.54
N MET A 112 -15.67 -22.39 0.49
CA MET A 112 -15.35 -23.37 -0.54
C MET A 112 -14.61 -24.59 0.03
N LYS A 113 -13.66 -24.37 0.97
CA LYS A 113 -12.96 -25.45 1.67
C LYS A 113 -13.91 -26.27 2.56
N ARG A 114 -14.77 -25.60 3.34
CA ARG A 114 -15.79 -26.25 4.21
C ARG A 114 -16.79 -27.07 3.42
N GLN A 115 -17.12 -26.62 2.20
CA GLN A 115 -17.97 -27.36 1.26
C GLN A 115 -17.22 -28.48 0.51
N LYS A 116 -15.95 -28.72 0.88
CA LYS A 116 -15.05 -29.69 0.26
C LYS A 116 -14.78 -29.47 -1.24
N ALA A 117 -15.11 -28.26 -1.74
CA ALA A 117 -14.85 -27.91 -3.13
C ALA A 117 -13.34 -27.76 -3.47
N LEU A 118 -12.48 -27.66 -2.44
CA LEU A 118 -11.03 -27.50 -2.56
C LEU A 118 -10.24 -28.77 -2.15
N GLU A 119 -10.86 -29.94 -1.98
CA GLU A 119 -10.11 -31.14 -1.60
C GLU A 119 -9.08 -31.57 -2.65
N LEU A 120 -9.38 -31.33 -3.93
CA LEU A 120 -8.51 -31.67 -5.07
C LEU A 120 -7.75 -30.46 -5.63
N SER A 121 -8.04 -29.24 -5.17
CA SER A 121 -7.44 -28.00 -5.66
C SER A 121 -6.80 -27.24 -4.52
N SER A 122 -5.61 -26.69 -4.75
CA SER A 122 -4.94 -25.87 -3.77
C SER A 122 -5.44 -24.43 -3.82
N PHE A 123 -5.34 -23.67 -2.72
CA PHE A 123 -5.56 -22.23 -2.73
C PHE A 123 -4.71 -21.52 -3.80
N LYS A 124 -3.53 -22.07 -4.11
CA LYS A 124 -2.66 -21.55 -5.17
C LYS A 124 -3.37 -21.51 -6.53
N ASP A 125 -4.06 -22.61 -6.90
CA ASP A 125 -4.73 -22.69 -8.20
C ASP A 125 -5.91 -21.71 -8.30
N VAL A 126 -6.63 -21.50 -7.21
CA VAL A 126 -7.70 -20.52 -7.13
C VAL A 126 -7.11 -19.12 -7.30
N TRP A 127 -6.01 -18.79 -6.59
CA TRP A 127 -5.34 -17.50 -6.70
C TRP A 127 -4.80 -17.23 -8.11
N ILE A 128 -4.21 -18.22 -8.78
CA ILE A 128 -3.72 -18.06 -10.16
C ILE A 128 -4.85 -17.62 -11.09
N ASN A 129 -5.99 -18.30 -11.04
CA ASN A 129 -7.13 -17.98 -11.90
C ASN A 129 -7.69 -16.60 -11.59
N LEU A 130 -7.74 -16.25 -10.32
CA LEU A 130 -8.21 -14.95 -9.88
C LEU A 130 -7.29 -13.80 -10.32
N ILE A 131 -5.99 -13.97 -10.15
CA ILE A 131 -5.00 -12.98 -10.59
C ILE A 131 -5.05 -12.80 -12.11
N TYR A 132 -5.23 -13.88 -12.89
CA TYR A 132 -5.43 -13.76 -14.34
C TYR A 132 -6.68 -12.95 -14.68
N LEU A 133 -7.79 -13.19 -14.00
CA LEU A 133 -9.02 -12.42 -14.23
C LEU A 133 -8.82 -10.94 -13.90
N ILE A 134 -8.28 -10.65 -12.70
CA ILE A 134 -8.01 -9.27 -12.26
C ILE A 134 -7.13 -8.56 -13.29
N LEU A 135 -6.04 -9.19 -13.69
CA LEU A 135 -5.10 -8.64 -14.65
C LEU A 135 -5.77 -8.37 -16.01
N ALA A 136 -6.57 -9.32 -16.51
CA ALA A 136 -7.32 -9.18 -17.75
C ALA A 136 -8.32 -8.01 -17.70
N GLU A 137 -9.07 -7.88 -16.59
CA GLU A 137 -10.02 -6.79 -16.40
C GLU A 137 -9.34 -5.42 -16.25
N LYS A 138 -8.21 -5.33 -15.54
CA LYS A 138 -7.45 -4.07 -15.45
C LYS A 138 -6.90 -3.65 -16.81
N ILE A 139 -6.41 -4.61 -17.61
CA ILE A 139 -5.96 -4.35 -18.98
C ILE A 139 -7.16 -3.93 -19.87
N ARG A 140 -8.31 -4.59 -19.73
CA ARG A 140 -9.52 -4.21 -20.46
C ARG A 140 -9.95 -2.77 -20.17
N LYS A 141 -9.95 -2.40 -18.88
CA LYS A 141 -10.31 -1.04 -18.45
C LYS A 141 -9.34 0.01 -19.00
N GLU A 142 -8.04 -0.27 -18.99
CA GLU A 142 -7.00 0.66 -19.45
C GLU A 142 -7.04 0.89 -20.95
N TYR A 143 -7.11 -0.17 -21.73
CA TYR A 143 -7.00 -0.09 -23.18
C TYR A 143 -8.35 0.11 -23.89
N GLY A 144 -9.47 -0.05 -23.18
CA GLY A 144 -10.84 0.16 -23.68
C GLY A 144 -11.36 -0.94 -24.60
N GLU A 145 -12.67 -0.91 -24.84
CA GLU A 145 -13.36 -1.94 -25.64
C GLU A 145 -12.93 -1.97 -27.10
N THR A 146 -12.57 -0.83 -27.67
CA THR A 146 -12.08 -0.75 -29.06
C THR A 146 -10.79 -1.52 -29.28
N PHE A 147 -9.92 -1.54 -28.28
CA PHE A 147 -8.70 -2.32 -28.29
C PHE A 147 -9.02 -3.82 -28.18
N PHE A 148 -9.95 -4.19 -27.31
CA PHE A 148 -10.37 -5.58 -27.08
C PHE A 148 -11.18 -6.16 -28.26
N SER A 149 -11.86 -5.34 -29.04
CA SER A 149 -12.55 -5.78 -30.28
C SER A 149 -11.59 -6.12 -31.41
N SER A 150 -10.33 -5.70 -31.33
CA SER A 150 -9.31 -6.05 -32.31
C SER A 150 -8.97 -7.55 -32.25
N ILE A 151 -8.62 -8.13 -33.40
CA ILE A 151 -8.33 -9.56 -33.55
C ILE A 151 -7.27 -10.04 -32.52
N LYS A 152 -6.30 -9.18 -32.18
CA LYS A 152 -5.19 -9.50 -31.25
C LYS A 152 -5.63 -9.74 -29.81
N TYR A 153 -6.72 -9.10 -29.37
CA TYR A 153 -7.19 -9.16 -27.98
C TYR A 153 -8.50 -9.95 -27.81
N LYS A 154 -9.07 -10.40 -28.92
CA LYS A 154 -10.31 -11.20 -28.93
C LYS A 154 -10.19 -12.48 -28.09
N GLN A 155 -9.00 -13.06 -28.00
CA GLN A 155 -8.76 -14.23 -27.15
C GLN A 155 -8.84 -13.90 -25.67
N LEU A 156 -8.35 -12.71 -25.25
CA LEU A 156 -8.42 -12.29 -23.86
C LEU A 156 -9.87 -11.95 -23.46
N SER A 157 -10.63 -11.26 -24.34
CA SER A 157 -12.06 -11.06 -24.12
C SER A 157 -12.80 -12.41 -24.00
N LYS A 158 -12.52 -13.34 -24.90
CA LYS A 158 -13.12 -14.69 -24.83
C LYS A 158 -12.75 -15.42 -23.54
N ALA A 159 -11.51 -15.30 -23.05
CA ALA A 159 -11.09 -15.94 -21.80
C ALA A 159 -11.86 -15.36 -20.59
N ILE A 160 -12.09 -14.04 -20.58
CA ILE A 160 -12.94 -13.36 -19.58
C ILE A 160 -14.38 -13.91 -19.67
N ASP A 161 -14.96 -13.96 -20.87
CA ASP A 161 -16.32 -14.45 -21.08
C ASP A 161 -16.46 -15.93 -20.67
N VAL A 162 -15.47 -16.76 -21.00
CA VAL A 162 -15.43 -18.18 -20.57
C VAL A 162 -15.29 -18.27 -19.07
N PHE A 163 -14.48 -17.44 -18.43
CA PHE A 163 -14.41 -17.38 -16.97
C PHE A 163 -15.79 -17.15 -16.37
N TYR A 164 -16.53 -16.15 -16.85
CA TYR A 164 -17.85 -15.83 -16.34
C TYR A 164 -18.94 -16.85 -16.74
N SER A 165 -18.83 -17.55 -17.87
CA SER A 165 -19.83 -18.53 -18.32
C SER A 165 -19.61 -19.94 -17.80
N ASP A 166 -18.37 -20.43 -17.79
CA ASP A 166 -18.05 -21.83 -17.52
C ASP A 166 -17.59 -22.06 -16.06
N ALA A 167 -17.06 -21.04 -15.40
CA ALA A 167 -16.63 -21.14 -14.01
C ALA A 167 -17.80 -21.31 -13.04
N PHE A 168 -19.05 -21.06 -13.46
CA PHE A 168 -20.08 -20.70 -12.51
C PHE A 168 -21.29 -21.59 -12.48
N LYS A 169 -21.16 -22.55 -11.62
CA LYS A 169 -22.27 -22.86 -10.72
C LYS A 169 -22.37 -21.75 -9.67
N PRO A 170 -23.56 -21.45 -9.10
CA PRO A 170 -23.77 -20.32 -8.18
C PRO A 170 -22.78 -20.23 -7.03
N GLU A 171 -22.20 -21.34 -6.63
CA GLU A 171 -21.20 -21.46 -5.55
C GLU A 171 -19.88 -20.73 -5.85
N PHE A 172 -19.51 -20.57 -7.14
CA PHE A 172 -18.29 -19.91 -7.57
C PHE A 172 -18.49 -18.41 -7.88
N VAL A 173 -19.67 -18.06 -8.38
CA VAL A 173 -20.02 -16.63 -8.62
C VAL A 173 -19.72 -15.80 -7.37
N ASN A 174 -20.14 -16.31 -6.22
CA ASN A 174 -19.91 -15.63 -4.94
C ASN A 174 -18.43 -15.49 -4.55
N ALA A 175 -17.53 -16.37 -5.01
CA ALA A 175 -16.10 -16.28 -4.69
C ALA A 175 -15.37 -15.19 -5.48
N PHE A 176 -15.92 -14.77 -6.61
CA PHE A 176 -15.24 -13.85 -7.53
C PHE A 176 -15.94 -12.49 -7.71
N GLU A 177 -17.02 -12.22 -6.96
CA GLU A 177 -17.75 -10.93 -7.01
C GLU A 177 -16.94 -9.69 -6.64
N PHE A 178 -15.75 -9.87 -6.05
CA PHE A 178 -14.91 -8.77 -5.61
C PHE A 178 -14.03 -8.16 -6.73
N VAL A 179 -13.96 -8.78 -7.91
CA VAL A 179 -13.26 -8.16 -9.03
C VAL A 179 -14.08 -6.97 -9.53
N ASP A 180 -13.45 -5.82 -9.71
CA ASP A 180 -14.08 -4.62 -10.23
C ASP A 180 -14.88 -4.95 -11.50
N ASN A 181 -16.16 -4.66 -11.52
CA ASN A 181 -17.13 -4.96 -12.57
C ASN A 181 -17.61 -6.44 -12.67
N ALA A 182 -17.13 -7.37 -11.83
CA ALA A 182 -17.61 -8.75 -11.84
C ALA A 182 -19.12 -8.82 -11.56
N SER A 183 -19.59 -8.05 -10.56
CA SER A 183 -21.01 -7.98 -10.20
C SER A 183 -21.89 -7.51 -11.36
N ALA A 184 -21.42 -6.55 -12.16
CA ALA A 184 -22.15 -6.05 -13.32
C ALA A 184 -22.20 -7.10 -14.45
N SER A 185 -21.10 -7.78 -14.71
CA SER A 185 -21.01 -8.85 -15.72
C SER A 185 -21.87 -10.06 -15.32
N ILE A 186 -21.81 -10.47 -14.05
CA ILE A 186 -22.61 -11.58 -13.48
C ILE A 186 -24.10 -11.25 -13.57
N ASN A 187 -24.51 -10.05 -13.16
CA ASN A 187 -25.92 -9.62 -13.23
C ASN A 187 -26.44 -9.55 -14.68
N SER A 188 -25.60 -9.15 -15.63
CA SER A 188 -25.93 -9.14 -17.05
C SER A 188 -26.17 -10.59 -17.56
N MET A 189 -25.30 -11.52 -17.20
CA MET A 189 -25.42 -12.93 -17.61
C MET A 189 -26.61 -13.65 -16.95
N MET A 190 -26.93 -13.34 -15.68
CA MET A 190 -28.16 -13.83 -15.00
C MET A 190 -29.42 -13.35 -15.72
N LYS A 191 -29.46 -12.07 -16.16
CA LYS A 191 -30.59 -11.53 -16.92
C LYS A 191 -30.75 -12.15 -18.32
N GLN A 192 -29.67 -12.66 -18.91
CA GLN A 192 -29.71 -13.31 -20.22
C GLN A 192 -30.07 -14.80 -20.17
N GLY A 193 -30.36 -15.37 -18.97
CA GLY A 193 -30.81 -16.76 -18.83
C GLY A 193 -29.72 -17.81 -19.13
N LEU A 194 -28.44 -17.41 -19.11
CA LEU A 194 -27.30 -18.31 -19.38
C LEU A 194 -27.00 -19.31 -18.25
N PHE A 195 -27.68 -19.17 -17.12
CA PHE A 195 -27.56 -20.12 -16.00
C PHE A 195 -28.74 -21.11 -16.00
N SER A 196 -28.50 -22.34 -16.48
CA SER A 196 -29.50 -23.40 -16.38
C SER A 196 -29.45 -24.07 -15.01
N THR A 197 -30.61 -24.07 -14.33
CA THR A 197 -30.83 -24.80 -13.10
C THR A 197 -30.80 -26.32 -13.36
N GLY A 198 -29.74 -26.98 -12.94
CA GLY A 198 -29.55 -28.42 -13.11
C GLY A 198 -30.14 -29.24 -11.98
N THR A 199 -30.66 -30.38 -12.38
CA THR A 199 -31.38 -31.48 -11.70
C THR A 199 -30.72 -32.04 -10.42
N LYS A 200 -31.56 -32.45 -9.46
CA LYS A 200 -31.24 -33.13 -8.19
C LYS A 200 -30.60 -34.51 -8.39
N ALA A 201 -29.40 -34.71 -7.84
CA ALA A 201 -28.77 -36.01 -7.67
C ALA A 201 -28.40 -36.27 -6.19
N SER A 202 -28.22 -37.51 -5.77
CA SER A 202 -27.97 -37.91 -4.37
C SER A 202 -26.66 -37.36 -3.80
N ALA A 203 -26.63 -37.05 -2.48
CA ALA A 203 -25.64 -36.18 -1.82
C ALA A 203 -24.16 -36.65 -1.95
N GLU A 204 -23.83 -37.92 -1.89
CA GLU A 204 -22.41 -38.37 -1.94
C GLU A 204 -21.83 -38.45 -3.36
N THR A 205 -22.62 -38.88 -4.34
CA THR A 205 -22.18 -38.90 -5.74
C THR A 205 -22.10 -37.52 -6.34
N SER A 206 -22.94 -36.59 -5.87
CA SER A 206 -22.92 -35.21 -6.30
C SER A 206 -21.67 -34.44 -5.78
N GLN A 207 -21.16 -34.76 -4.60
CA GLN A 207 -20.03 -34.06 -3.99
C GLN A 207 -18.72 -34.34 -4.75
N LYS A 208 -18.36 -35.62 -5.01
CA LYS A 208 -17.20 -35.98 -5.84
C LYS A 208 -17.28 -35.42 -7.26
N TYR A 209 -18.49 -35.38 -7.83
CA TYR A 209 -18.70 -34.83 -9.17
C TYR A 209 -18.52 -33.30 -9.19
N VAL A 210 -18.94 -32.62 -8.14
CA VAL A 210 -18.74 -31.16 -7.97
C VAL A 210 -17.26 -30.85 -7.83
N GLU A 211 -16.50 -31.58 -7.01
CA GLU A 211 -15.05 -31.37 -6.82
C GLU A 211 -14.26 -31.60 -8.10
N GLN A 212 -14.51 -32.70 -8.82
CA GLN A 212 -13.86 -32.97 -10.10
C GLN A 212 -14.24 -31.94 -11.17
N SER A 213 -15.49 -31.52 -11.23
CA SER A 213 -15.94 -30.51 -12.19
C SER A 213 -15.33 -29.13 -11.91
N PHE A 214 -15.12 -28.80 -10.64
CA PHE A 214 -14.45 -27.58 -10.24
C PHE A 214 -12.99 -27.54 -10.65
N GLN A 215 -12.23 -28.60 -10.32
CA GLN A 215 -10.82 -28.68 -10.69
C GLN A 215 -10.63 -28.64 -12.21
N ILE A 216 -11.47 -29.38 -12.97
CA ILE A 216 -11.44 -29.31 -14.42
C ILE A 216 -11.75 -27.92 -14.95
N SER A 217 -12.70 -27.23 -14.32
CA SER A 217 -13.05 -25.85 -14.69
C SER A 217 -11.90 -24.88 -14.41
N LEU A 218 -11.24 -24.96 -13.24
CA LEU A 218 -10.06 -24.16 -12.92
C LEU A 218 -8.93 -24.36 -13.94
N LEU A 219 -8.65 -25.62 -14.32
CA LEU A 219 -7.61 -25.92 -15.31
C LEU A 219 -7.96 -25.37 -16.70
N LYS A 220 -9.22 -25.49 -17.13
CA LYS A 220 -9.68 -24.92 -18.42
C LYS A 220 -9.59 -23.39 -18.45
N ILE A 221 -9.99 -22.74 -17.36
CA ILE A 221 -9.93 -21.29 -17.22
C ILE A 221 -8.48 -20.84 -17.29
N ARG A 222 -7.60 -21.47 -16.52
CA ARG A 222 -6.17 -21.20 -16.51
C ARG A 222 -5.58 -21.34 -17.92
N ASP A 223 -5.81 -22.44 -18.62
CA ASP A 223 -5.33 -22.69 -19.99
C ASP A 223 -5.87 -21.62 -20.96
N GLY A 224 -7.13 -21.22 -20.81
CA GLY A 224 -7.73 -20.14 -21.58
C GLY A 224 -7.02 -18.78 -21.40
N PHE A 225 -6.76 -18.37 -20.15
CA PHE A 225 -6.03 -17.15 -19.86
C PHE A 225 -4.57 -17.23 -20.31
N GLU A 226 -3.87 -18.35 -20.07
CA GLU A 226 -2.47 -18.50 -20.47
C GLU A 226 -2.33 -18.36 -21.99
N LYS A 227 -3.16 -19.03 -22.79
CA LYS A 227 -3.18 -18.90 -24.25
C LYS A 227 -3.50 -17.47 -24.69
N ALA A 228 -4.46 -16.83 -24.01
CA ALA A 228 -4.82 -15.45 -24.31
C ALA A 228 -3.65 -14.48 -24.03
N PHE A 229 -3.04 -14.56 -22.85
CA PHE A 229 -1.89 -13.72 -22.49
C PHE A 229 -0.65 -13.99 -23.35
N MET A 230 -0.41 -15.25 -23.77
CA MET A 230 0.67 -15.55 -24.71
C MET A 230 0.48 -14.86 -26.06
N SER A 231 -0.76 -14.66 -26.51
CA SER A 231 -1.09 -14.00 -27.77
C SER A 231 -1.05 -12.47 -27.70
N VAL A 232 -1.12 -11.90 -26.49
CA VAL A 232 -1.17 -10.44 -26.27
C VAL A 232 0.23 -9.84 -26.26
N ASN A 233 0.40 -8.69 -26.92
CA ASN A 233 1.59 -7.85 -26.80
C ASN A 233 1.16 -6.47 -26.30
N LEU A 234 1.43 -6.19 -25.03
CA LEU A 234 1.15 -4.92 -24.41
C LEU A 234 2.17 -3.86 -24.85
N LYS A 235 1.75 -2.60 -24.91
CA LYS A 235 2.61 -1.49 -25.36
C LYS A 235 3.65 -1.09 -24.31
N LYS A 236 3.33 -1.34 -23.03
CA LYS A 236 4.17 -0.99 -21.87
C LYS A 236 4.31 -2.20 -20.96
N PRO A 237 5.42 -2.31 -20.24
CA PRO A 237 5.50 -3.25 -19.11
C PRO A 237 4.32 -3.06 -18.17
N THR A 238 3.79 -4.15 -17.64
CA THR A 238 2.57 -4.13 -16.81
C THR A 238 2.88 -4.66 -15.41
N ILE A 239 2.48 -3.93 -14.38
CA ILE A 239 2.64 -4.32 -12.98
C ILE A 239 1.26 -4.31 -12.32
N LEU A 240 0.84 -5.48 -11.83
CA LEU A 240 -0.32 -5.60 -10.96
C LEU A 240 0.16 -5.65 -9.50
N PHE A 241 -0.18 -4.63 -8.73
CA PHE A 241 0.02 -4.63 -7.29
C PHE A 241 -1.16 -5.30 -6.60
N VAL A 242 -0.87 -6.26 -5.71
CA VAL A 242 -1.86 -6.94 -4.87
C VAL A 242 -1.62 -6.50 -3.43
N ASP A 243 -2.57 -5.77 -2.86
CA ASP A 243 -2.49 -5.15 -1.53
C ASP A 243 -3.67 -5.61 -0.63
N GLY A 244 -3.65 -5.23 0.64
CA GLY A 244 -4.74 -5.50 1.59
C GLY A 244 -4.75 -6.91 2.19
N ILE A 245 -3.69 -7.70 1.98
CA ILE A 245 -3.63 -9.08 2.49
C ILE A 245 -3.36 -9.17 3.99
N ASP A 246 -3.02 -8.07 4.63
CA ASP A 246 -2.65 -8.00 6.04
C ASP A 246 -3.83 -7.74 7.00
N ALA A 247 -5.05 -7.81 6.49
CA ALA A 247 -6.28 -7.74 7.28
C ALA A 247 -6.91 -9.14 7.43
N ARG A 248 -6.68 -9.81 8.57
CA ARG A 248 -7.32 -11.09 8.87
C ARG A 248 -8.80 -10.86 9.21
N PRO A 249 -9.75 -11.54 8.53
CA PRO A 249 -11.15 -11.55 8.95
C PRO A 249 -11.31 -12.19 10.35
N ARG A 250 -12.18 -11.62 11.19
CA ARG A 250 -12.35 -12.05 12.58
C ARG A 250 -12.84 -13.50 12.73
N ASP A 251 -13.63 -13.97 11.77
CA ASP A 251 -14.25 -15.30 11.79
C ASP A 251 -13.33 -16.41 11.24
N ILE A 252 -12.09 -16.09 10.95
CA ILE A 252 -11.12 -17.00 10.36
C ILE A 252 -9.99 -17.25 11.36
N ASP A 253 -9.72 -18.52 11.64
CA ASP A 253 -8.57 -18.89 12.46
C ASP A 253 -7.23 -18.61 11.75
N ASN A 254 -6.17 -18.50 12.53
CA ASN A 254 -4.85 -18.16 12.05
C ASN A 254 -4.31 -19.17 11.04
N GLU A 255 -4.53 -20.47 11.24
CA GLU A 255 -3.99 -21.54 10.41
C GLU A 255 -4.58 -21.44 8.99
N GLN A 256 -5.90 -21.33 8.91
CA GLN A 256 -6.60 -21.22 7.63
C GLN A 256 -6.24 -19.93 6.88
N TYR A 257 -6.10 -18.82 7.60
CA TYR A 257 -5.65 -17.55 7.03
C TYR A 257 -4.24 -17.68 6.41
N PHE A 258 -3.28 -18.24 7.16
CA PHE A 258 -1.92 -18.42 6.66
C PHE A 258 -1.85 -19.45 5.52
N GLU A 259 -2.66 -20.50 5.53
CA GLU A 259 -2.74 -21.45 4.43
C GLU A 259 -3.19 -20.75 3.11
N CYS A 260 -4.19 -19.90 3.19
CA CYS A 260 -4.65 -19.08 2.06
C CYS A 260 -3.55 -18.15 1.54
N LEU A 261 -2.81 -17.47 2.45
CA LEU A 261 -1.70 -16.59 2.08
C LEU A 261 -0.52 -17.36 1.46
N VAL A 262 -0.21 -18.54 1.96
CA VAL A 262 0.81 -19.42 1.36
C VAL A 262 0.43 -19.77 -0.09
N GLY A 263 -0.86 -20.02 -0.33
CA GLY A 263 -1.40 -20.22 -1.68
C GLY A 263 -1.14 -19.00 -2.57
N LEU A 264 -1.42 -17.79 -2.08
CA LEU A 264 -1.18 -16.54 -2.81
C LEU A 264 0.31 -16.32 -3.12
N VAL A 265 1.19 -16.48 -2.13
CA VAL A 265 2.64 -16.31 -2.33
C VAL A 265 3.17 -17.29 -3.38
N ASN A 266 2.74 -18.55 -3.32
CA ASN A 266 3.14 -19.55 -4.32
C ASN A 266 2.56 -19.24 -5.70
N ALA A 267 1.34 -18.71 -5.80
CA ALA A 267 0.76 -18.27 -7.06
C ALA A 267 1.58 -17.11 -7.67
N VAL A 268 1.91 -16.09 -6.88
CA VAL A 268 2.74 -14.96 -7.31
C VAL A 268 4.11 -15.41 -7.80
N LEU A 269 4.76 -16.33 -7.08
CA LEU A 269 6.05 -16.90 -7.49
C LEU A 269 5.94 -17.66 -8.81
N GLU A 270 4.96 -18.55 -8.94
CA GLU A 270 4.76 -19.37 -10.15
C GLU A 270 4.46 -18.48 -11.37
N MET A 271 3.53 -17.54 -11.23
CA MET A 271 3.13 -16.65 -12.33
C MET A 271 4.29 -15.76 -12.81
N ASN A 272 5.05 -15.17 -11.90
CA ASN A 272 6.19 -14.32 -12.28
C ASN A 272 7.38 -15.10 -12.87
N GLN A 273 7.45 -16.40 -12.63
CA GLN A 273 8.46 -17.29 -13.22
C GLN A 273 7.99 -17.94 -14.51
N SER A 274 6.74 -17.73 -14.91
CA SER A 274 6.14 -18.24 -16.13
C SER A 274 6.44 -17.35 -17.36
N PHE A 275 5.76 -17.63 -18.48
CA PHE A 275 5.79 -16.83 -19.70
C PHE A 275 5.42 -15.34 -19.51
N LEU A 276 4.73 -14.98 -18.41
CA LEU A 276 4.40 -13.58 -18.12
C LEU A 276 5.65 -12.69 -18.05
N LYS A 277 6.79 -13.25 -17.61
CA LYS A 277 8.07 -12.54 -17.59
C LYS A 277 8.50 -12.10 -18.98
N GLU A 278 8.36 -12.96 -19.99
CA GLU A 278 8.67 -12.65 -21.40
C GLU A 278 7.71 -11.60 -21.97
N LYS A 279 6.49 -11.56 -21.46
CA LYS A 279 5.47 -10.57 -21.82
C LYS A 279 5.59 -9.26 -21.05
N GLN A 280 6.60 -9.11 -20.21
CA GLN A 280 6.81 -7.95 -19.34
C GLN A 280 5.60 -7.67 -18.43
N ILE A 281 4.94 -8.72 -17.99
CA ILE A 281 3.82 -8.66 -17.05
C ILE A 281 4.31 -9.19 -15.71
N LYS A 282 4.10 -8.44 -14.65
CA LYS A 282 4.54 -8.77 -13.30
C LYS A 282 3.43 -8.58 -12.28
N ILE A 283 3.33 -9.50 -11.34
CA ILE A 283 2.49 -9.40 -10.14
C ILE A 283 3.39 -9.06 -8.96
N MET A 284 3.09 -7.98 -8.25
CA MET A 284 3.81 -7.57 -7.06
C MET A 284 2.90 -7.62 -5.84
N LEU A 285 3.26 -8.46 -4.87
CA LEU A 285 2.54 -8.60 -3.63
C LEU A 285 3.08 -7.62 -2.58
N LEU A 286 2.20 -6.82 -2.01
CA LEU A 286 2.50 -5.93 -0.90
C LEU A 286 2.25 -6.68 0.40
N ILE A 287 3.29 -6.86 1.22
CA ILE A 287 3.19 -7.72 2.39
C ILE A 287 4.01 -7.19 3.57
N ARG A 288 3.55 -7.47 4.78
CA ARG A 288 4.26 -7.16 6.02
C ARG A 288 5.30 -8.25 6.33
N PRO A 289 6.47 -7.87 6.89
CA PRO A 289 7.52 -8.83 7.22
C PRO A 289 7.09 -9.86 8.26
N ASP A 290 6.31 -9.47 9.27
CA ASP A 290 5.83 -10.35 10.32
C ASP A 290 4.88 -11.45 9.80
N ILE A 291 4.00 -11.11 8.86
CA ILE A 291 3.14 -12.08 8.16
C ILE A 291 4.00 -13.03 7.33
N MET A 292 4.92 -12.47 6.56
CA MET A 292 5.79 -13.22 5.67
C MET A 292 6.64 -14.26 6.41
N TYR A 293 7.24 -13.88 7.55
CA TYR A 293 8.07 -14.79 8.35
C TYR A 293 7.30 -15.90 9.05
N LYS A 294 5.99 -15.73 9.27
CA LYS A 294 5.13 -16.77 9.87
C LYS A 294 4.63 -17.80 8.86
N MET A 295 4.68 -17.51 7.57
CA MET A 295 4.21 -18.46 6.57
C MET A 295 5.17 -19.64 6.41
N PRO A 296 4.68 -20.90 6.47
CA PRO A 296 5.49 -22.11 6.30
C PRO A 296 5.80 -22.37 4.82
N VAL A 297 6.46 -21.44 4.15
CA VAL A 297 6.87 -21.59 2.74
C VAL A 297 8.32 -22.07 2.68
N HIS A 298 8.55 -23.16 1.95
CA HIS A 298 9.89 -23.73 1.78
C HIS A 298 10.84 -22.74 1.10
N ASN A 299 12.06 -22.60 1.65
CA ASN A 299 13.10 -21.68 1.18
C ASN A 299 12.66 -20.20 1.12
N MET A 300 11.70 -19.80 1.95
CA MET A 300 11.16 -18.43 1.97
C MET A 300 12.27 -17.38 2.08
N ASN A 301 13.22 -17.54 3.01
CA ASN A 301 14.28 -16.57 3.23
C ASN A 301 15.13 -16.30 1.97
N GLN A 302 15.42 -17.34 1.18
CA GLN A 302 16.16 -17.19 -0.07
C GLN A 302 15.33 -16.51 -1.16
N LYS A 303 14.05 -16.90 -1.28
CA LYS A 303 13.10 -16.29 -2.23
C LYS A 303 12.90 -14.81 -1.92
N LEU A 304 12.75 -14.46 -0.63
CA LEU A 304 12.63 -13.07 -0.19
C LEU A 304 13.87 -12.26 -0.52
N ARG A 305 15.04 -12.78 -0.17
CA ARG A 305 16.31 -12.08 -0.38
C ARG A 305 16.51 -11.66 -1.85
N ASN A 306 16.13 -12.53 -2.78
CA ASN A 306 16.35 -12.30 -4.20
C ASN A 306 15.20 -11.52 -4.86
N ASN A 307 13.96 -11.74 -4.42
CA ASN A 307 12.77 -11.28 -5.14
C ASN A 307 11.98 -10.18 -4.40
N SER A 308 12.55 -9.57 -3.36
CA SER A 308 11.87 -8.50 -2.63
C SER A 308 12.54 -7.15 -2.76
N VAL A 309 11.73 -6.13 -2.53
CA VAL A 309 12.12 -4.75 -2.23
C VAL A 309 11.70 -4.47 -0.79
N LEU A 310 12.64 -4.01 0.04
CA LEU A 310 12.39 -3.74 1.45
C LEU A 310 12.27 -2.25 1.70
N LEU A 311 11.15 -1.84 2.31
CA LEU A 311 10.96 -0.48 2.79
C LEU A 311 11.54 -0.37 4.21
N ASN A 312 12.71 0.22 4.33
CA ASN A 312 13.39 0.45 5.60
C ASN A 312 13.65 1.94 5.80
N TRP A 313 13.06 2.51 6.85
CA TRP A 313 13.14 3.92 7.20
C TRP A 313 14.00 4.20 8.43
N VAL A 314 14.62 3.17 9.00
CA VAL A 314 15.42 3.30 10.22
C VAL A 314 16.58 4.24 10.00
N THR A 315 16.72 5.21 10.91
CA THR A 315 17.81 6.17 10.96
C THR A 315 18.27 6.39 12.39
N SER A 316 19.37 7.10 12.57
CA SER A 316 19.81 7.53 13.91
C SER A 316 19.51 9.01 14.11
N TYR A 317 19.35 9.43 15.37
CA TYR A 317 19.10 10.84 15.72
C TYR A 317 20.20 11.79 15.16
N ARG A 318 21.46 11.32 15.09
CA ARG A 318 22.57 12.11 14.55
C ARG A 318 22.53 12.33 13.04
N LYS A 319 21.95 11.34 12.32
CA LYS A 319 21.88 11.36 10.85
C LYS A 319 20.49 11.70 10.33
N TYR A 320 19.65 12.35 11.16
CA TYR A 320 18.27 12.62 10.81
C TYR A 320 18.14 13.41 9.50
N ILE A 321 19.03 14.39 9.30
CA ILE A 321 18.98 15.29 8.14
C ILE A 321 19.19 14.57 6.81
N ASP A 322 19.99 13.49 6.80
CA ASP A 322 20.24 12.67 5.62
C ASP A 322 19.14 11.61 5.41
N SER A 323 18.21 11.48 6.37
CA SER A 323 17.21 10.43 6.32
C SER A 323 16.09 10.74 5.32
N LYS A 324 15.57 9.68 4.69
CA LYS A 324 14.38 9.78 3.83
C LYS A 324 13.16 10.32 4.60
N LEU A 325 13.05 10.04 5.90
CA LEU A 325 11.96 10.55 6.75
C LEU A 325 12.02 12.06 6.92
N PHE A 326 13.22 12.62 7.11
CA PHE A 326 13.38 14.07 7.20
C PHE A 326 13.05 14.75 5.87
N LYS A 327 13.46 14.14 4.76
CA LYS A 327 13.13 14.66 3.42
C LYS A 327 11.61 14.71 3.20
N ILE A 328 10.88 13.66 3.59
CA ILE A 328 9.41 13.64 3.51
C ILE A 328 8.80 14.75 4.38
N ALA A 329 9.31 14.94 5.60
CA ALA A 329 8.81 15.96 6.52
C ALA A 329 9.08 17.38 6.04
N ASP A 330 10.25 17.63 5.47
CA ASP A 330 10.60 18.93 4.88
C ASP A 330 9.83 19.17 3.56
N ASP A 331 9.73 18.14 2.69
CA ASP A 331 8.94 18.19 1.46
C ASP A 331 7.44 18.45 1.73
N TYR A 332 6.89 17.98 2.86
CA TYR A 332 5.52 18.29 3.26
C TYR A 332 5.27 19.82 3.30
N PHE A 333 6.22 20.60 3.77
CA PHE A 333 6.16 22.04 3.77
C PHE A 333 6.65 22.65 2.45
N MET A 334 7.81 22.23 1.98
CA MET A 334 8.51 22.83 0.84
C MET A 334 7.70 22.76 -0.46
N LYS A 335 7.06 21.63 -0.73
CA LYS A 335 6.29 21.41 -1.98
C LYS A 335 4.97 22.17 -2.03
N GLN A 336 4.58 22.78 -0.94
CA GLN A 336 3.40 23.63 -0.85
C GLN A 336 3.72 25.13 -1.01
N GLN A 337 5.00 25.51 -1.02
CA GLN A 337 5.41 26.89 -1.21
C GLN A 337 5.41 27.28 -2.70
N ASP A 338 5.30 28.58 -2.94
CA ASP A 338 5.34 29.14 -4.31
C ASP A 338 6.76 29.22 -4.88
N TYR A 339 7.78 29.03 -4.02
CA TYR A 339 9.20 29.08 -4.37
C TYR A 339 9.92 27.83 -3.92
N SER A 340 11.03 27.51 -4.58
CA SER A 340 11.90 26.40 -4.20
C SER A 340 12.85 26.82 -3.07
N TYR A 341 13.04 25.94 -2.11
CA TYR A 341 13.91 26.07 -0.95
C TYR A 341 14.90 24.91 -0.91
N GLU A 342 16.00 25.10 -0.17
CA GLU A 342 16.94 24.01 0.09
C GLU A 342 16.43 23.09 1.20
N LEU A 343 16.94 21.86 1.23
CA LEU A 343 16.56 20.86 2.23
C LEU A 343 16.78 21.38 3.65
N GLY A 344 15.73 21.37 4.46
CA GLY A 344 15.72 21.83 5.84
C GLY A 344 15.40 23.30 6.04
N GLU A 345 15.35 24.13 5.00
CA GLU A 345 14.99 25.55 5.14
C GLU A 345 13.53 25.71 5.58
N CYS A 346 12.61 24.97 4.96
CA CYS A 346 11.20 25.00 5.34
C CYS A 346 11.00 24.43 6.74
N TRP A 347 11.62 23.30 7.06
CA TRP A 347 11.57 22.73 8.39
C TRP A 347 12.02 23.73 9.46
N ASN A 348 13.19 24.34 9.29
CA ASN A 348 13.74 25.29 10.25
C ASN A 348 12.91 26.59 10.37
N TYR A 349 12.22 26.98 9.30
CA TYR A 349 11.31 28.11 9.35
C TYR A 349 10.06 27.80 10.20
N TYR A 350 9.42 26.64 9.96
CA TYR A 350 8.22 26.26 10.68
C TYR A 350 8.50 25.81 12.11
N PHE A 351 9.68 25.25 12.40
CA PHE A 351 10.11 24.76 13.72
C PHE A 351 11.34 25.51 14.23
N PRO A 352 11.23 26.79 14.61
CA PRO A 352 12.38 27.65 15.00
C PRO A 352 12.88 27.37 16.43
N TYR A 353 12.25 26.46 17.16
CA TYR A 353 12.62 26.14 18.54
C TYR A 353 13.64 24.99 18.60
N LYS A 354 14.28 24.87 19.76
CA LYS A 354 15.22 23.80 20.07
C LYS A 354 14.70 22.95 21.20
N VAL A 355 15.08 21.69 21.20
CA VAL A 355 14.68 20.71 22.23
C VAL A 355 15.93 20.15 22.89
N GLU A 356 16.00 20.25 24.22
CA GLU A 356 17.09 19.67 24.97
C GLU A 356 16.86 18.16 25.21
N TYR A 357 17.83 17.35 24.80
CA TYR A 357 17.81 15.91 24.99
C TYR A 357 18.83 15.47 26.03
N GLN A 358 18.54 14.33 26.68
CA GLN A 358 19.48 13.75 27.64
C GLN A 358 20.84 13.47 26.93
N GLU A 359 21.95 13.85 27.56
CA GLU A 359 23.31 13.71 27.01
C GLU A 359 23.62 12.28 26.54
N LYS A 360 23.09 11.26 27.23
CA LYS A 360 23.27 9.86 26.88
C LYS A 360 22.81 9.51 25.46
N TRP A 361 21.89 10.27 24.88
CA TRP A 361 21.38 10.03 23.52
C TRP A 361 22.25 10.68 22.45
N LYS A 362 23.09 11.65 22.82
CA LYS A 362 23.93 12.40 21.88
C LYS A 362 23.12 12.88 20.66
N ALA A 363 21.88 13.28 20.90
CA ALA A 363 20.96 13.74 19.87
C ALA A 363 21.16 15.22 19.59
N PRO A 364 21.00 15.67 18.32
CA PRO A 364 20.91 17.09 18.00
C PRO A 364 19.70 17.74 18.68
N ASP A 365 19.78 19.05 18.93
CA ASP A 365 18.71 19.87 19.52
C ASP A 365 17.57 20.23 18.55
N ASN A 366 17.49 19.53 17.42
CA ASN A 366 16.48 19.75 16.39
C ASN A 366 15.13 19.09 16.74
N PRO A 367 14.00 19.79 16.58
CA PRO A 367 12.67 19.26 16.86
C PRO A 367 12.34 17.96 16.14
N PHE A 368 12.88 17.71 14.93
CA PHE A 368 12.63 16.46 14.18
C PHE A 368 13.01 15.20 14.96
N VAL A 369 13.97 15.31 15.89
CA VAL A 369 14.34 14.18 16.75
C VAL A 369 13.17 13.75 17.66
N GLU A 370 12.28 14.66 18.04
CA GLU A 370 11.06 14.31 18.77
C GLU A 370 10.11 13.49 17.90
N PHE A 371 9.90 13.90 16.65
CA PHE A 371 9.10 13.12 15.71
C PHE A 371 9.66 11.70 15.55
N LEU A 372 10.98 11.53 15.44
CA LEU A 372 11.62 10.21 15.39
C LEU A 372 11.42 9.41 16.68
N ARG A 373 11.37 10.05 17.83
CA ARG A 373 11.19 9.38 19.12
C ARG A 373 9.78 8.88 19.36
N TYR A 374 8.79 9.63 18.88
CA TYR A 374 7.38 9.29 19.05
C TYR A 374 6.84 8.43 17.89
N SER A 375 7.48 8.48 16.73
CA SER A 375 7.17 7.59 15.61
C SER A 375 7.87 6.23 15.76
N LEU A 376 7.39 5.25 15.01
CA LEU A 376 8.05 3.95 14.83
C LEU A 376 8.93 3.96 13.57
N TYR A 377 9.56 5.09 13.27
CA TYR A 377 10.32 5.32 12.04
C TYR A 377 9.50 5.02 10.77
N LYS A 378 8.26 5.48 10.72
CA LYS A 378 7.35 5.28 9.59
C LYS A 378 6.91 6.61 9.00
N PRO A 379 6.82 6.73 7.68
CA PRO A 379 6.32 7.94 7.03
C PRO A 379 4.93 8.35 7.51
N ARG A 380 4.01 7.38 7.67
CA ARG A 380 2.65 7.64 8.14
C ARG A 380 2.63 8.31 9.51
N ASP A 381 3.47 7.84 10.44
CA ASP A 381 3.51 8.40 11.80
C ASP A 381 3.97 9.85 11.79
N ILE A 382 5.01 10.18 11.00
CA ILE A 382 5.51 11.55 10.82
C ILE A 382 4.42 12.44 10.22
N LEU A 383 3.79 12.00 9.14
CA LEU A 383 2.74 12.78 8.46
C LEU A 383 1.49 12.95 9.34
N THR A 384 1.12 11.94 10.14
CA THR A 384 0.02 12.06 11.10
C THR A 384 0.30 13.14 12.13
N MET A 385 1.50 13.16 12.74
CA MET A 385 1.88 14.21 13.70
C MET A 385 1.88 15.59 13.05
N LEU A 386 2.38 15.71 11.81
CA LEU A 386 2.38 16.98 11.07
C LEU A 386 0.95 17.47 10.79
N ASN A 387 0.07 16.59 10.34
CA ASN A 387 -1.34 16.92 10.10
C ASN A 387 -2.03 17.41 11.39
N GLU A 388 -1.87 16.68 12.51
CA GLU A 388 -2.42 17.07 13.82
C GLU A 388 -1.93 18.46 14.25
N MET A 389 -0.64 18.76 14.04
CA MET A 389 -0.08 20.07 14.35
C MET A 389 -0.65 21.18 13.46
N VAL A 390 -0.81 20.93 12.16
CA VAL A 390 -1.41 21.87 11.21
C VAL A 390 -2.86 22.16 11.59
N ASP A 391 -3.62 21.17 12.01
CA ASP A 391 -5.01 21.35 12.45
C ASP A 391 -5.13 22.14 13.75
N ALA A 392 -4.25 21.89 14.69
CA ALA A 392 -4.32 22.47 16.04
C ALA A 392 -3.75 23.88 16.13
N THR A 393 -2.95 24.32 15.13
CA THR A 393 -2.14 25.54 15.23
C THR A 393 -2.52 26.58 14.18
N SER A 394 -2.55 27.83 14.58
CA SER A 394 -2.67 28.97 13.66
C SER A 394 -1.45 29.88 13.75
N GLY A 395 -1.07 30.51 12.64
CA GLY A 395 0.07 31.41 12.60
C GLY A 395 1.09 31.08 11.53
N THR A 396 2.34 31.43 11.76
CA THR A 396 3.43 31.26 10.79
C THR A 396 4.45 30.21 11.19
N GLN A 397 4.53 29.88 12.48
CA GLN A 397 5.54 28.96 13.04
C GLN A 397 4.96 28.18 14.20
N PHE A 398 5.42 26.94 14.37
CA PHE A 398 5.08 26.08 15.50
C PHE A 398 5.94 26.39 16.73
N LYS A 399 5.38 26.08 17.89
CA LYS A 399 6.06 26.10 19.20
C LYS A 399 6.17 24.68 19.73
N HIS A 400 7.07 24.45 20.68
CA HIS A 400 7.17 23.16 21.36
C HIS A 400 5.85 22.74 22.04
N SER A 401 5.12 23.70 22.61
CA SER A 401 3.79 23.47 23.19
C SER A 401 2.76 22.93 22.20
N ASP A 402 2.88 23.26 20.92
CA ASP A 402 1.97 22.76 19.89
C ASP A 402 2.24 21.28 19.62
N PHE A 403 3.52 20.87 19.61
CA PHE A 403 3.89 19.47 19.55
C PHE A 403 3.41 18.69 20.79
N GLU A 404 3.60 19.22 21.99
CA GLU A 404 3.09 18.58 23.22
C GLU A 404 1.56 18.46 23.20
N GLY A 405 0.86 19.46 22.65
CA GLY A 405 -0.59 19.51 22.55
C GLY A 405 -1.20 18.37 21.72
N ILE A 406 -0.52 17.92 20.66
CA ILE A 406 -1.04 16.86 19.79
C ILE A 406 -0.78 15.43 20.32
N LEU A 407 0.08 15.27 21.33
CA LEU A 407 0.51 13.94 21.77
C LEU A 407 -0.64 13.05 22.28
N SER A 408 -1.70 13.64 22.84
CA SER A 408 -2.88 12.88 23.28
C SER A 408 -3.62 12.26 22.10
N ASN A 409 -3.88 13.04 21.05
CA ASN A 409 -4.56 12.56 19.85
C ASN A 409 -3.70 11.54 19.13
N TYR A 410 -2.41 11.84 18.95
CA TYR A 410 -1.46 10.92 18.34
C TYR A 410 -1.35 9.59 19.12
N SER A 411 -1.37 9.62 20.45
CA SER A 411 -1.38 8.39 21.27
C SER A 411 -2.63 7.54 21.04
N THR A 412 -3.78 8.18 20.82
CA THR A 412 -5.03 7.49 20.49
C THR A 412 -4.93 6.82 19.12
N TYR A 413 -4.39 7.51 18.13
CA TYR A 413 -4.07 6.95 16.82
C TYR A 413 -3.13 5.73 16.94
N LEU A 414 -2.02 5.88 17.67
CA LEU A 414 -1.03 4.81 17.84
C LEU A 414 -1.61 3.58 18.57
N LYS A 415 -2.50 3.80 19.55
CA LYS A 415 -3.24 2.70 20.21
C LYS A 415 -4.13 1.94 19.21
N GLY A 416 -4.79 2.65 18.29
CA GLY A 416 -5.55 2.04 17.20
C GLY A 416 -4.68 1.20 16.24
N GLU A 417 -3.55 1.75 15.82
CA GLU A 417 -2.58 1.04 14.98
C GLU A 417 -2.03 -0.22 15.66
N LEU A 418 -1.74 -0.16 16.96
CA LEU A 418 -1.31 -1.30 17.75
C LEU A 418 -2.41 -2.38 17.83
N LYS A 419 -3.66 -1.96 18.06
CA LYS A 419 -4.81 -2.87 18.06
C LYS A 419 -4.92 -3.64 16.76
N ASP A 420 -4.92 -2.93 15.64
CA ASP A 420 -5.00 -3.54 14.31
C ASP A 420 -3.84 -4.51 14.04
N TYR A 421 -2.64 -4.17 14.55
CA TYR A 421 -1.48 -5.04 14.46
C TYR A 421 -1.67 -6.34 15.25
N MET A 422 -2.16 -6.24 16.48
CA MET A 422 -2.29 -7.37 17.40
C MET A 422 -3.44 -8.32 17.01
N LEU A 423 -4.55 -7.78 16.46
CA LEU A 423 -5.71 -8.58 16.07
C LEU A 423 -5.46 -9.57 14.93
N ILE A 424 -4.32 -9.48 14.24
CA ILE A 424 -3.88 -10.53 13.30
C ILE A 424 -3.49 -11.81 14.05
N TYR A 425 -3.03 -11.68 15.30
CA TYR A 425 -2.40 -12.77 16.07
C TYR A 425 -3.22 -13.25 17.27
N MET A 426 -4.14 -12.43 17.74
CA MET A 426 -4.99 -12.71 18.88
C MET A 426 -6.44 -12.36 18.60
N ASP A 427 -7.37 -12.90 19.35
CA ASP A 427 -8.77 -12.53 19.28
C ASP A 427 -9.09 -11.25 20.06
N ASP A 428 -10.34 -10.76 19.96
CA ASP A 428 -10.77 -9.56 20.68
C ASP A 428 -10.72 -9.72 22.21
N SER A 429 -10.95 -10.94 22.74
CA SER A 429 -10.87 -11.22 24.19
C SER A 429 -9.43 -11.13 24.69
N ASP A 430 -8.51 -11.75 23.99
CA ASP A 430 -7.09 -11.71 24.31
C ASP A 430 -6.54 -10.29 24.21
N TYR A 431 -6.96 -9.54 23.18
CA TYR A 431 -6.58 -8.14 23.05
C TYR A 431 -7.14 -7.27 24.19
N ASN A 432 -8.38 -7.52 24.63
CA ASN A 432 -8.96 -6.80 25.76
C ASN A 432 -8.17 -7.07 27.06
N ASN A 433 -7.81 -8.32 27.31
CA ASN A 433 -6.99 -8.68 28.45
C ASN A 433 -5.60 -8.01 28.39
N PHE A 434 -4.98 -8.00 27.23
CA PHE A 434 -3.74 -7.29 26.98
C PHE A 434 -3.88 -5.77 27.20
N SER A 435 -4.98 -5.16 26.74
CA SER A 435 -5.24 -3.72 26.91
C SER A 435 -5.44 -3.35 28.38
N ILE A 436 -6.20 -4.16 29.14
CA ILE A 436 -6.44 -3.97 30.57
C ILE A 436 -5.12 -3.98 31.35
N PHE A 437 -4.19 -4.83 30.94
CA PHE A 437 -2.85 -4.86 31.56
C PHE A 437 -2.16 -3.49 31.49
N PHE A 438 -2.23 -2.79 30.35
CA PHE A 438 -1.67 -1.43 30.22
C PHE A 438 -2.45 -0.38 31.01
N ASP A 439 -3.76 -0.53 31.16
CA ASP A 439 -4.57 0.38 31.99
C ASP A 439 -4.22 0.26 33.48
N TYR A 440 -3.84 -0.92 33.94
CA TYR A 440 -3.26 -1.12 35.30
C TYR A 440 -1.85 -0.53 35.42
N PHE A 441 -1.14 -0.38 34.34
CA PHE A 441 0.22 0.14 34.29
C PHE A 441 0.25 1.68 34.32
N GLN A 442 -0.57 2.32 35.15
CA GLN A 442 -0.51 3.78 35.43
C GLN A 442 0.78 4.17 36.16
N GLY A 443 1.88 3.54 35.79
CA GLY A 443 3.13 3.58 36.54
C GLY A 443 4.22 4.43 35.91
N PRO A 444 5.40 4.39 36.45
CA PRO A 444 6.53 5.20 36.01
C PRO A 444 6.90 4.89 34.55
N ARG A 445 7.31 5.91 33.83
CA ARG A 445 7.75 5.81 32.42
C ARG A 445 8.95 4.87 32.20
N ASN A 446 9.62 4.48 33.28
CA ASN A 446 10.75 3.54 33.29
C ASN A 446 10.52 2.49 34.35
N PHE A 447 10.46 1.24 33.97
CA PHE A 447 10.34 0.09 34.83
C PHE A 447 11.37 -0.99 34.47
N ASN A 448 11.77 -1.77 35.45
CA ASN A 448 12.63 -2.92 35.20
C ASN A 448 11.79 -4.22 35.22
N TYR A 449 12.42 -5.33 34.81
CA TYR A 449 11.74 -6.62 34.73
C TYR A 449 11.11 -7.05 36.10
N LYS A 450 11.74 -6.73 37.22
CA LYS A 450 11.23 -7.07 38.53
C LYS A 450 9.91 -6.36 38.83
N PHE A 451 9.83 -5.06 38.53
CA PHE A 451 8.60 -4.28 38.64
C PHE A 451 7.48 -4.79 37.75
N PHE A 452 7.83 -5.34 36.59
CA PHE A 452 6.90 -5.92 35.66
C PHE A 452 6.37 -7.30 36.09
N ALA A 453 7.17 -8.07 36.81
CA ALA A 453 6.85 -9.44 37.23
C ALA A 453 6.07 -9.49 38.56
N GLU A 454 6.12 -8.45 39.38
CA GLU A 454 5.33 -8.25 40.58
C GLU A 454 3.96 -7.67 40.28
#